data_4517cfd97f237fc76f9ce30fd8d12314
#
_entry.id   4517cfd97f237fc76f9ce30fd8d12314
#
_cell.length_a   1.000
_cell.length_b   1.000
_cell.length_c   1.000
_cell.angle_alpha   90.00
_cell.angle_beta   90.00
_cell.angle_gamma   90.00
#
_symmetry.space_group_name_H-M   'P 1'
#
loop_
_entity.id
_entity.type
_entity.pdbx_description
1 polymer ?
#
loop_
_entity_poly.entity_id
_entity_poly.type
_entity_poly.pdbx_seq_one_letter_code
_entity_poly.pdbx_strand_id
1 'polypeptide(L)'
;ELADNAKLFVTEKLMTDEEQSAVSNMDIELNGTNSSARIVSRSVGKGNSKQVFHPRAIGNNRCHAHVQCDSIIMDQAEISSIPEINAKHVDAQIVHEAAIGRINDEQLVKLRTFGMSEEEAEAVIIENFLN
;
A
#
# COMPACT_ATOMS: atom_id res chain seq x y z
N GLU A 1 8.61 -17.42 -2.21
CA GLU A 1 9.70 -17.78 -1.30
C GLU A 1 11.01 -17.14 -1.74
N LEU A 2 11.78 -16.63 -0.79
CA LEU A 2 13.08 -16.03 -1.07
C LEU A 2 14.20 -16.89 -0.51
N ALA A 3 15.15 -17.25 -1.39
CA ALA A 3 16.34 -17.99 -1.02
C ALA A 3 17.46 -17.07 -0.50
N ASP A 4 18.62 -17.63 -0.23
CA ASP A 4 19.77 -16.86 0.30
C ASP A 4 20.13 -15.68 -0.61
N ASN A 5 20.31 -14.51 -0.01
CA ASN A 5 20.68 -13.27 -0.67
C ASN A 5 19.67 -12.78 -1.74
N ALA A 6 18.49 -13.39 -1.81
CA ALA A 6 17.46 -12.96 -2.75
C ALA A 6 16.84 -11.62 -2.31
N LYS A 7 16.54 -10.79 -3.29
CA LYS A 7 15.89 -9.49 -3.08
C LYS A 7 14.62 -9.42 -3.91
N LEU A 8 13.53 -9.02 -3.26
CA LEU A 8 12.25 -8.81 -3.90
C LEU A 8 11.81 -7.36 -3.74
N PHE A 9 11.38 -6.76 -4.83
CA PHE A 9 10.77 -5.44 -4.80
C PHE A 9 9.42 -5.51 -5.51
N VAL A 10 8.36 -5.20 -4.79
CA VAL A 10 6.99 -5.21 -5.35
C VAL A 10 6.38 -3.83 -5.19
N THR A 11 5.85 -3.29 -6.26
CA THR A 11 5.00 -2.10 -6.23
C THR A 11 3.62 -2.48 -6.74
N GLU A 12 2.61 -2.27 -5.91
CA GLU A 12 1.22 -2.45 -6.27
C GLU A 12 0.54 -1.09 -6.33
N LYS A 13 -0.23 -0.87 -7.38
CA LYS A 13 -1.08 0.32 -7.52
C LYS A 13 -2.50 -0.16 -7.78
N LEU A 14 -3.43 0.25 -6.96
CA LEU A 14 -4.81 -0.22 -7.02
C LEU A 14 -5.78 0.94 -6.93
N MET A 15 -6.76 0.96 -7.82
CA MET A 15 -7.81 1.96 -7.81
C MET A 15 -9.17 1.28 -7.94
N THR A 16 -10.09 1.64 -7.06
CA THR A 16 -11.47 1.17 -7.09
C THR A 16 -12.43 2.33 -7.05
N ASP A 17 -13.58 2.16 -7.70
CA ASP A 17 -14.63 3.16 -7.78
C ASP A 17 -15.99 2.47 -7.77
N GLU A 18 -17.06 3.26 -7.72
CA GLU A 18 -18.44 2.80 -7.73
C GLU A 18 -18.71 1.78 -6.61
N GLU A 19 -19.14 0.59 -6.96
CA GLU A 19 -19.35 -0.51 -5.99
C GLU A 19 -18.34 -1.64 -6.16
N GLN A 20 -17.20 -1.34 -6.75
CA GLN A 20 -16.15 -2.31 -6.96
C GLN A 20 -15.55 -2.77 -5.63
N SER A 21 -15.08 -3.99 -5.62
CA SER A 21 -14.44 -4.59 -4.47
C SER A 21 -13.14 -5.27 -4.90
N ALA A 22 -12.09 -5.06 -4.13
CA ALA A 22 -10.80 -5.66 -4.42
C ALA A 22 -10.18 -6.22 -3.14
N VAL A 23 -9.58 -7.40 -3.25
CA VAL A 23 -8.81 -8.02 -2.18
C VAL A 23 -7.44 -8.34 -2.73
N SER A 24 -6.40 -7.85 -2.07
CA SER A 24 -5.03 -8.15 -2.41
C SER A 24 -4.40 -8.98 -1.29
N ASN A 25 -4.05 -10.21 -1.61
CA ASN A 25 -3.35 -11.10 -0.69
C ASN A 25 -1.93 -11.31 -1.18
N MET A 26 -0.96 -11.02 -0.33
CA MET A 26 0.45 -11.24 -0.63
C MET A 26 1.08 -12.08 0.46
N ASP A 27 1.62 -13.23 0.09
CA ASP A 27 2.35 -14.10 1.01
C ASP A 27 3.83 -14.10 0.64
N ILE A 28 4.68 -13.74 1.60
CA ILE A 28 6.13 -13.71 1.40
C ILE A 28 6.78 -14.54 2.48
N GLU A 29 7.58 -15.51 2.04
CA GLU A 29 8.40 -16.31 2.95
C GLU A 29 9.87 -16.00 2.70
N LEU A 30 10.53 -15.48 3.72
CA LEU A 30 11.95 -15.16 3.68
C LEU A 30 12.71 -16.31 4.34
N ASN A 31 13.06 -17.31 3.53
CA ASN A 31 13.65 -18.56 3.97
C ASN A 31 15.18 -18.55 3.95
N GLY A 32 15.78 -17.73 3.11
CA GLY A 32 17.21 -17.65 2.94
C GLY A 32 17.89 -16.64 3.85
N THR A 33 19.16 -16.89 4.14
CA THR A 33 20.00 -15.93 4.88
C THR A 33 20.22 -14.67 4.05
N ASN A 34 20.07 -13.51 4.68
CA ASN A 34 20.19 -12.19 4.04
C ASN A 34 19.18 -11.96 2.91
N SER A 35 18.05 -12.66 2.94
CA SER A 35 16.95 -12.37 2.04
C SER A 35 16.27 -11.06 2.45
N SER A 36 15.77 -10.32 1.48
CA SER A 36 15.08 -9.06 1.74
C SER A 36 13.91 -8.83 0.79
N ALA A 37 12.88 -8.19 1.30
CA ALA A 37 11.72 -7.82 0.51
C ALA A 37 11.28 -6.39 0.83
N ARG A 38 10.91 -5.66 -0.20
CA ARG A 38 10.26 -4.36 -0.06
C ARG A 38 8.97 -4.36 -0.86
N ILE A 39 7.88 -4.10 -0.18
CA ILE A 39 6.56 -4.02 -0.80
C ILE A 39 5.99 -2.64 -0.56
N VAL A 40 5.59 -1.98 -1.64
CA VAL A 40 4.90 -0.70 -1.57
C VAL A 40 3.55 -0.87 -2.27
N SER A 41 2.48 -0.74 -1.50
CA SER A 41 1.12 -0.75 -2.03
C SER A 41 0.54 0.65 -1.93
N ARG A 42 0.13 1.22 -3.06
CA ARG A 42 -0.55 2.50 -3.12
C ARG A 42 -1.93 2.30 -3.71
N SER A 43 -2.95 2.75 -2.99
CA SER A 43 -4.32 2.53 -3.42
C SER A 43 -5.19 3.77 -3.27
N VAL A 44 -6.18 3.87 -4.14
CA VAL A 44 -7.19 4.91 -4.09
C VAL A 44 -8.56 4.24 -4.16
N GLY A 45 -9.42 4.55 -3.20
CA GLY A 45 -10.81 4.10 -3.20
C GLY A 45 -11.76 5.27 -3.36
N LYS A 46 -12.68 5.16 -4.30
CA LYS A 46 -13.70 6.16 -4.61
C LYS A 46 -15.09 5.54 -4.53
N GLY A 47 -16.12 6.37 -4.52
CA GLY A 47 -17.52 5.92 -4.52
C GLY A 47 -17.86 5.10 -3.27
N ASN A 48 -18.53 3.98 -3.46
CA ASN A 48 -18.85 3.02 -2.40
C ASN A 48 -17.96 1.77 -2.48
N SER A 49 -16.77 1.91 -3.03
CA SER A 49 -15.87 0.79 -3.26
C SER A 49 -15.21 0.31 -1.96
N LYS A 50 -14.73 -0.92 -2.00
CA LYS A 50 -14.08 -1.56 -0.85
C LYS A 50 -12.79 -2.22 -1.27
N GLN A 51 -11.75 -2.05 -0.45
CA GLN A 51 -10.46 -2.70 -0.66
C GLN A 51 -10.00 -3.34 0.65
N VAL A 52 -9.41 -4.51 0.54
CA VAL A 52 -8.70 -5.17 1.64
C VAL A 52 -7.31 -5.55 1.14
N PHE A 53 -6.29 -5.05 1.82
CA PHE A 53 -4.91 -5.43 1.59
C PHE A 53 -4.44 -6.32 2.74
N HIS A 54 -4.02 -7.53 2.43
CA HIS A 54 -3.66 -8.54 3.42
C HIS A 54 -2.24 -9.06 3.14
N PRO A 55 -1.21 -8.30 3.54
CA PRO A 55 0.17 -8.75 3.40
C PRO A 55 0.53 -9.71 4.54
N ARG A 56 1.14 -10.83 4.18
CA ARG A 56 1.64 -11.81 5.13
C ARG A 56 3.13 -12.01 4.88
N ALA A 57 3.95 -11.77 5.89
CA ALA A 57 5.39 -11.91 5.80
C ALA A 57 5.90 -12.84 6.90
N ILE A 58 6.64 -13.87 6.52
CA ILE A 58 7.22 -14.84 7.44
C ILE A 58 8.74 -14.80 7.27
N GLY A 59 9.44 -14.46 8.37
CA GLY A 59 10.90 -14.45 8.40
C GLY A 59 11.43 -15.70 9.08
N ASN A 60 11.96 -16.64 8.30
CA ASN A 60 12.46 -17.91 8.80
C ASN A 60 13.99 -17.94 9.00
N ASN A 61 14.67 -16.86 8.67
CA ASN A 61 16.12 -16.74 8.78
C ASN A 61 16.51 -15.29 9.03
N ARG A 62 17.80 -14.98 9.06
CA ARG A 62 18.27 -13.59 9.06
C ARG A 62 17.79 -12.93 7.79
N CYS A 63 16.87 -11.99 7.92
CA CYS A 63 16.20 -11.36 6.79
C CYS A 63 15.66 -9.97 7.15
N HIS A 64 15.28 -9.23 6.13
CA HIS A 64 14.67 -7.92 6.31
C HIS A 64 13.50 -7.76 5.35
N ALA A 65 12.36 -7.34 5.86
CA ALA A 65 11.21 -7.01 5.03
C ALA A 65 10.60 -5.68 5.48
N HIS A 66 10.21 -4.87 4.50
CA HIS A 66 9.49 -3.62 4.73
C HIS A 66 8.23 -3.61 3.86
N VAL A 67 7.10 -3.55 4.51
CA VAL A 67 5.78 -3.49 3.84
C VAL A 67 5.19 -2.12 4.12
N GLN A 68 4.95 -1.35 3.06
CA GLN A 68 4.36 -0.02 3.15
C GLN A 68 3.03 0.00 2.40
N CYS A 69 1.98 0.45 3.08
CA CYS A 69 0.65 0.60 2.50
C CYS A 69 0.19 2.04 2.66
N ASP A 70 0.08 2.76 1.56
CA ASP A 70 -0.40 4.13 1.53
C ASP A 70 -1.70 4.19 0.73
N SER A 71 -2.74 4.80 1.29
CA SER A 71 -4.07 4.80 0.68
C SER A 71 -4.75 6.15 0.82
N ILE A 72 -5.46 6.54 -0.25
CA ILE A 72 -6.35 7.69 -0.26
C ILE A 72 -7.78 7.19 -0.35
N ILE A 73 -8.61 7.62 0.60
CA ILE A 73 -10.05 7.33 0.61
C ILE A 73 -10.81 8.56 0.17
N MET A 74 -11.74 8.36 -0.74
CA MET A 74 -12.68 9.38 -1.19
C MET A 74 -14.11 8.87 -1.04
N ASP A 75 -15.06 9.80 -0.96
CA ASP A 75 -16.50 9.50 -0.87
C ASP A 75 -16.82 8.55 0.32
N GLN A 76 -17.49 7.45 0.04
CA GLN A 76 -17.88 6.44 1.04
C GLN A 76 -17.01 5.18 0.97
N ALA A 77 -15.87 5.24 0.29
CA ALA A 77 -15.00 4.08 0.13
C ALA A 77 -14.40 3.61 1.46
N GLU A 78 -14.16 2.32 1.54
CA GLU A 78 -13.55 1.68 2.69
C GLU A 78 -12.26 0.96 2.27
N ILE A 79 -11.18 1.23 2.94
CA ILE A 79 -9.89 0.55 2.71
C ILE A 79 -9.38 0.01 4.04
N SER A 80 -9.06 -1.26 4.07
CA SER A 80 -8.51 -1.93 5.25
C SER A 80 -7.16 -2.55 4.91
N SER A 81 -6.21 -2.45 5.83
CA SER A 81 -4.93 -3.16 5.76
C SER A 81 -4.84 -4.11 6.96
N ILE A 82 -4.70 -5.39 6.68
CA ILE A 82 -4.68 -6.44 7.70
C ILE A 82 -3.35 -7.21 7.56
N PRO A 83 -2.27 -6.73 8.17
CA PRO A 83 -0.97 -7.39 8.06
C PRO A 83 -0.87 -8.62 8.98
N GLU A 84 -0.17 -9.63 8.50
CA GLU A 84 0.31 -10.73 9.32
C GLU A 84 1.82 -10.77 9.26
N ILE A 85 2.47 -10.64 10.41
CA ILE A 85 3.93 -10.64 10.51
C ILE A 85 4.35 -11.73 11.48
N ASN A 86 5.24 -12.62 11.02
CA ASN A 86 5.79 -13.67 11.84
C ASN A 86 7.31 -13.72 11.68
N ALA A 87 8.02 -13.13 12.63
CA ALA A 87 9.48 -13.14 12.68
C ALA A 87 9.93 -14.35 13.53
N LYS A 88 10.16 -15.48 12.87
CA LYS A 88 10.50 -16.74 13.53
C LYS A 88 11.97 -16.87 13.88
N HIS A 89 12.82 -16.01 13.35
CA HIS A 89 14.25 -16.01 13.61
C HIS A 89 14.63 -14.76 14.41
N VAL A 90 15.59 -14.88 15.31
CA VAL A 90 16.03 -13.77 16.17
C VAL A 90 16.55 -12.57 15.37
N ASP A 91 17.14 -12.81 14.20
CA ASP A 91 17.66 -11.78 13.31
C ASP A 91 16.70 -11.44 12.15
N ALA A 92 15.45 -11.85 12.23
CA ALA A 92 14.42 -11.43 11.27
C ALA A 92 13.87 -10.08 11.67
N GLN A 93 13.93 -9.12 10.74
CA GLN A 93 13.36 -7.78 10.92
C GLN A 93 12.28 -7.54 9.88
N ILE A 94 11.05 -7.41 10.33
CA ILE A 94 9.90 -7.17 9.46
C ILE A 94 9.17 -5.94 9.97
N VAL A 95 9.07 -4.93 9.13
CA VAL A 95 8.41 -3.67 9.45
C VAL A 95 7.19 -3.49 8.55
N HIS A 96 6.07 -3.11 9.14
CA HIS A 96 4.88 -2.72 8.41
C HIS A 96 4.51 -1.28 8.77
N GLU A 97 4.31 -0.46 7.75
CA GLU A 97 3.85 0.92 7.88
C GLU A 97 2.59 1.12 7.05
N ALA A 98 1.60 1.79 7.62
CA ALA A 98 0.37 2.09 6.91
C ALA A 98 -0.03 3.54 7.14
N ALA A 99 -0.41 4.22 6.06
CA ALA A 99 -0.99 5.55 6.11
C ALA A 99 -2.26 5.56 5.26
N ILE A 100 -3.40 5.70 5.90
CA ILE A 100 -4.70 5.73 5.23
C ILE A 100 -5.38 7.04 5.60
N GLY A 101 -5.73 7.83 4.59
CA GLY A 101 -6.35 9.13 4.83
C GLY A 101 -7.10 9.67 3.63
N ARG A 102 -7.59 10.90 3.78
CA ARG A 102 -8.33 11.61 2.73
C ARG A 102 -7.44 12.66 2.09
N ILE A 103 -7.81 13.12 0.89
CA ILE A 103 -7.12 14.22 0.23
C ILE A 103 -7.18 15.47 1.12
N ASN A 104 -6.05 16.15 1.23
CA ASN A 104 -5.93 17.38 1.99
C ASN A 104 -6.67 18.52 1.29
N ASP A 105 -7.61 19.14 1.99
CA ASP A 105 -8.41 20.26 1.47
C ASP A 105 -7.54 21.46 1.05
N GLU A 106 -6.44 21.71 1.74
CA GLU A 106 -5.52 22.79 1.36
C GLU A 106 -4.90 22.57 -0.01
N GLN A 107 -4.56 21.35 -0.36
CA GLN A 107 -4.04 21.00 -1.68
C GLN A 107 -5.10 21.22 -2.75
N LEU A 108 -6.35 20.83 -2.50
CA LEU A 108 -7.45 21.04 -3.42
C LEU A 108 -7.69 22.54 -3.67
N VAL A 109 -7.76 23.32 -2.61
CA VAL A 109 -7.97 24.77 -2.70
C VAL A 109 -6.85 25.42 -3.51
N LYS A 110 -5.60 25.05 -3.24
CA LYS A 110 -4.43 25.58 -3.91
C LYS A 110 -4.45 25.31 -5.43
N LEU A 111 -4.80 24.10 -5.83
CA LEU A 111 -4.91 23.75 -7.25
C LEU A 111 -6.09 24.47 -7.93
N ARG A 112 -7.18 24.66 -7.22
CA ARG A 112 -8.34 25.39 -7.73
C ARG A 112 -8.03 26.87 -7.96
N THR A 113 -7.11 27.46 -7.19
CA THR A 113 -6.67 28.84 -7.42
C THR A 113 -5.93 29.00 -8.75
N PHE A 114 -5.43 27.93 -9.34
CA PHE A 114 -4.81 27.91 -10.66
C PHE A 114 -5.83 27.64 -11.79
N GLY A 115 -7.11 27.69 -11.50
CA GLY A 115 -8.17 27.54 -12.51
C GLY A 115 -8.64 26.11 -12.73
N MET A 116 -8.21 25.16 -11.95
CA MET A 116 -8.69 23.77 -12.03
C MET A 116 -10.06 23.61 -11.39
N SER A 117 -10.90 22.75 -11.97
CA SER A 117 -12.10 22.30 -11.28
C SER A 117 -11.71 21.38 -10.12
N GLU A 118 -12.65 21.10 -9.23
CA GLU A 118 -12.41 20.15 -8.14
C GLU A 118 -12.03 18.77 -8.66
N GLU A 119 -12.70 18.28 -9.69
CA GLU A 119 -12.43 17.00 -10.32
C GLU A 119 -11.03 16.95 -10.95
N GLU A 120 -10.63 18.02 -11.63
CA GLU A 120 -9.28 18.13 -12.21
C GLU A 120 -8.20 18.15 -11.14
N ALA A 121 -8.42 18.87 -10.03
CA ALA A 121 -7.49 18.93 -8.91
C ALA A 121 -7.34 17.57 -8.23
N GLU A 122 -8.43 16.86 -7.99
CA GLU A 122 -8.42 15.52 -7.45
C GLU A 122 -7.65 14.55 -8.35
N ALA A 123 -7.89 14.62 -9.66
CA ALA A 123 -7.21 13.77 -10.64
C ALA A 123 -5.70 13.97 -10.61
N VAL A 124 -5.23 15.21 -10.50
CA VAL A 124 -3.80 15.53 -10.40
C VAL A 124 -3.19 14.93 -9.14
N ILE A 125 -3.85 15.07 -8.00
CA ILE A 125 -3.37 14.53 -6.72
C ILE A 125 -3.29 13.01 -6.78
N ILE A 126 -4.31 12.36 -7.30
CA ILE A 126 -4.35 10.89 -7.43
C ILE A 126 -3.26 10.39 -8.37
N GLU A 127 -3.08 11.02 -9.51
CA GLU A 127 -2.04 10.64 -10.46
C GLU A 127 -0.65 10.73 -9.84
N ASN A 128 -0.34 11.82 -9.16
CA ASN A 128 0.94 11.98 -8.48
C ASN A 128 1.13 10.96 -7.35
N PHE A 129 0.08 10.67 -6.62
CA PHE A 129 0.12 9.68 -5.54
C PHE A 129 0.40 8.27 -6.05
N LEU A 130 -0.20 7.88 -7.17
CA LEU A 130 -0.03 6.55 -7.75
C LEU A 130 1.28 6.40 -8.54
N ASN A 131 1.89 7.46 -8.93
CA ASN A 131 3.19 7.45 -9.59
C ASN A 131 4.31 7.72 -8.59
#